data_9a7347daff1c8445e67d18f7f8729fcf
#
_entry.id   9a7347daff1c8445e67d18f7f8729fcf
#
_cell.length_a   1.000
_cell.length_b   1.000
_cell.length_c   1.000
_cell.angle_alpha   90.00
_cell.angle_beta   90.00
_cell.angle_gamma   90.00
#
_symmetry.space_group_name_H-M   'P 1'
#
loop_
_entity.id
_entity.type
_entity.pdbx_description
1 polymer ?
#
loop_
_entity_poly.entity_id
_entity_poly.type
_entity_poly.pdbx_seq_one_letter_code
_entity_poly.pdbx_strand_id
1 'polypeptide(L)' 'MTWQVIYTKQAQKDAQKLAASGLKEKAKELLKLIESHPFKNPPPYEKLIGDLAGAYSRRINIQHRLVYQVIENENLVKVL' A
#
# COMPACT_ATOMS: atom_id res chain seq x y z
N MET A 1 13.55 8.65 -8.37
CA MET A 1 13.48 8.97 -6.95
C MET A 1 12.61 7.94 -6.24
N THR A 2 13.00 7.53 -5.04
CA THR A 2 12.20 6.65 -4.22
C THR A 2 11.32 7.45 -3.26
N TRP A 3 10.16 6.89 -2.97
CA TRP A 3 9.25 7.46 -2.00
C TRP A 3 9.56 6.87 -0.62
N GLN A 4 9.46 7.67 0.41
CA GLN A 4 9.58 7.16 1.77
C GLN A 4 8.27 6.49 2.15
N VAL A 5 8.35 5.24 2.64
CA VAL A 5 7.17 4.48 3.04
C VAL A 5 7.12 4.38 4.55
N ILE A 6 6.01 4.82 5.14
CA ILE A 6 5.77 4.70 6.57
C ILE A 6 4.52 3.88 6.81
N TYR A 7 4.40 3.33 8.01
CA TYR A 7 3.31 2.42 8.38
C TYR A 7 2.60 2.90 9.63
N THR A 8 1.26 2.83 9.61
CA THR A 8 0.46 3.05 10.82
C THR A 8 0.56 1.81 11.72
N LYS A 9 0.12 1.95 12.98
CA LYS A 9 0.07 0.80 13.89
C LYS A 9 -0.86 -0.28 13.34
N GLN A 10 -1.97 0.11 12.76
CA GLN A 10 -2.90 -0.84 12.15
C GLN A 10 -2.26 -1.57 10.99
N ALA A 11 -1.49 -0.85 10.16
CA ALA A 11 -0.78 -1.47 9.03
C ALA A 11 0.25 -2.50 9.52
N GLN A 12 0.94 -2.22 10.61
CA GLN A 12 1.90 -3.15 11.19
C GLN A 12 1.22 -4.43 11.68
N LYS A 13 0.06 -4.30 12.31
CA LYS A 13 -0.73 -5.46 12.74
C LYS A 13 -1.21 -6.27 11.53
N ASP A 14 -1.69 -5.60 10.51
CA ASP A 14 -2.16 -6.27 9.30
C ASP A 14 -1.03 -6.98 8.58
N ALA A 15 0.18 -6.42 8.61
CA ALA A 15 1.35 -7.07 8.02
C ALA A 15 1.66 -8.40 8.71
N GLN A 16 1.48 -8.47 10.03
CA GLN A 16 1.68 -9.71 10.77
C GLN A 16 0.65 -10.77 10.34
N LYS A 17 -0.60 -10.35 10.15
CA LYS A 17 -1.66 -11.25 9.67
C LYS A 17 -1.38 -11.75 8.27
N LEU A 18 -0.89 -10.88 7.39
CA LEU A 18 -0.52 -11.26 6.03
C LEU A 18 0.62 -12.27 6.03
N ALA A 19 1.61 -12.08 6.88
CA ALA A 19 2.72 -13.02 7.00
C ALA A 19 2.22 -14.40 7.43
N ALA A 20 1.30 -14.44 8.39
CA ALA A 20 0.71 -15.70 8.84
C ALA A 20 -0.11 -16.38 7.74
N SER A 21 -0.68 -15.61 6.81
CA SER A 21 -1.47 -16.14 5.70
C SER A 21 -0.62 -16.54 4.49
N GLY A 22 0.70 -16.42 4.56
CA GLY A 22 1.58 -16.76 3.44
C GLY A 22 1.63 -15.71 2.34
N LEU A 23 1.16 -14.50 2.61
CA LEU A 23 1.11 -13.42 1.62
C LEU A 23 2.23 -12.41 1.77
N LYS A 24 3.20 -12.70 2.64
CA LYS A 24 4.29 -11.77 2.94
C LYS A 24 5.09 -11.39 1.69
N GLU A 25 5.42 -12.36 0.86
CA GLU A 25 6.22 -12.11 -0.34
C GLU A 25 5.49 -11.19 -1.32
N LYS A 26 4.21 -11.47 -1.53
CA LYS A 26 3.41 -10.68 -2.46
C LYS A 26 3.22 -9.25 -1.95
N ALA A 27 3.01 -9.09 -0.65
CA ALA A 27 2.90 -7.77 -0.04
C ALA A 27 4.21 -7.00 -0.17
N LYS A 28 5.35 -7.65 0.02
CA LYS A 28 6.66 -7.03 -0.15
C LYS A 28 6.89 -6.55 -1.58
N GLU A 29 6.49 -7.34 -2.55
CA GLU A 29 6.62 -6.95 -3.96
C GLU A 29 5.80 -5.69 -4.26
N LEU A 30 4.58 -5.62 -3.75
CA LEU A 30 3.74 -4.44 -3.91
C LEU A 30 4.33 -3.22 -3.22
N LEU A 31 4.89 -3.40 -2.02
CA LEU A 31 5.50 -2.30 -1.29
C LEU A 31 6.73 -1.77 -2.00
N LYS A 32 7.54 -2.63 -2.60
CA LYS A 32 8.68 -2.20 -3.41
C LYS A 32 8.22 -1.41 -4.63
N LEU A 33 7.16 -1.86 -5.27
CA LEU A 33 6.60 -1.17 -6.41
C LEU A 33 6.09 0.22 -6.02
N ILE A 34 5.39 0.32 -4.90
CA ILE A 34 4.85 1.58 -4.40
C ILE A 34 5.98 2.54 -4.02
N GLU A 35 7.05 2.03 -3.45
CA GLU A 35 8.21 2.83 -3.08
C GLU A 35 8.85 3.49 -4.30
N SER A 36 8.86 2.79 -5.42
CA SER A 36 9.44 3.31 -6.66
C SER A 36 8.41 4.08 -7.49
N HIS A 37 7.22 3.52 -7.64
CA HIS A 37 6.17 4.05 -8.52
C HIS A 37 4.80 3.83 -7.91
N PRO A 38 4.35 4.72 -7.01
CA PRO A 38 3.07 4.50 -6.31
C PRO A 38 1.85 4.51 -7.20
N PHE A 39 1.98 5.04 -8.42
CA PHE A 39 0.87 5.11 -9.37
C PHE A 39 1.04 4.19 -10.58
N LYS A 40 1.97 3.24 -10.52
CA LYS A 40 2.20 2.36 -11.66
C LYS A 40 1.01 1.43 -11.92
N ASN A 41 0.62 1.33 -13.18
CA ASN A 41 -0.45 0.47 -13.65
C ASN A 41 0.03 -0.27 -14.90
N PRO A 42 0.00 -1.60 -15.00
CA PRO A 42 -0.34 -2.57 -13.98
C PRO A 42 0.71 -2.71 -12.88
N PRO A 43 0.40 -3.29 -11.72
CA PRO A 43 -0.91 -3.81 -11.36
C PRO A 43 -1.93 -2.70 -11.11
N PRO A 44 -3.22 -2.96 -11.31
CA PRO A 44 -4.24 -1.93 -11.16
C PRO A 44 -4.41 -1.50 -9.71
N TYR A 45 -4.79 -0.24 -9.53
CA TYR A 45 -5.12 0.29 -8.22
C TYR A 45 -6.43 1.08 -8.30
N GLU A 46 -7.09 1.24 -7.16
CA GLU A 46 -8.34 1.99 -7.09
C GLU A 46 -8.13 3.24 -6.23
N LYS A 47 -8.65 4.37 -6.71
CA LYS A 47 -8.63 5.60 -5.94
C LYS A 47 -9.82 5.61 -4.99
N LEU A 48 -9.56 5.83 -3.71
CA LEU A 48 -10.60 5.88 -2.70
C LEU A 48 -11.18 7.28 -2.59
N ILE A 49 -12.46 7.36 -2.25
CA ILE A 49 -13.18 8.61 -2.12
C ILE A 49 -13.78 8.71 -0.72
N GLY A 50 -14.33 9.88 -0.38
CA GLY A 50 -14.93 10.12 0.92
C GLY A 50 -13.87 10.43 1.97
N ASP A 51 -14.01 9.84 3.15
CA ASP A 51 -13.10 10.10 4.27
C ASP A 51 -11.66 9.67 4.00
N LEU A 52 -11.48 8.77 3.02
CA LEU A 52 -10.16 8.28 2.64
C LEU A 52 -9.68 8.93 1.34
N ALA A 53 -10.16 10.14 1.03
CA ALA A 53 -9.71 10.86 -0.16
C ALA A 53 -8.18 11.05 -0.13
N GLY A 54 -7.54 10.81 -1.27
CA GLY A 54 -6.08 10.82 -1.35
C GLY A 54 -5.44 9.48 -1.07
N ALA A 55 -6.23 8.47 -0.73
CA ALA A 55 -5.73 7.11 -0.52
C ALA A 55 -6.04 6.24 -1.73
N TYR A 56 -5.28 5.16 -1.85
CA TYR A 56 -5.39 4.20 -2.95
C TYR A 56 -5.39 2.79 -2.40
N SER A 57 -5.99 1.87 -3.15
CA SER A 57 -6.08 0.47 -2.77
C SER A 57 -5.54 -0.40 -3.89
N ARG A 58 -4.66 -1.35 -3.55
CA ARG A 58 -4.19 -2.37 -4.49
C ARG A 58 -4.55 -3.74 -3.94
N ARG A 59 -4.99 -4.63 -4.83
CA ARG A 59 -5.34 -5.98 -4.42
C ARG A 59 -4.07 -6.82 -4.21
N ILE A 60 -3.97 -7.44 -3.04
CA ILE A 60 -2.93 -8.43 -2.78
C ILE A 60 -3.41 -9.80 -3.25
N ASN A 61 -4.65 -10.17 -2.86
CA ASN A 61 -5.33 -11.34 -3.37
C ASN A 61 -6.84 -11.07 -3.29
N ILE A 62 -7.66 -12.11 -3.46
CA ILE A 62 -9.12 -11.96 -3.47
C ILE A 62 -9.64 -11.35 -2.17
N GLN A 63 -9.01 -11.70 -1.03
CA GLN A 63 -9.49 -11.30 0.30
C GLN A 63 -8.74 -10.13 0.92
N HIS A 64 -7.54 -9.82 0.43
CA HIS A 64 -6.68 -8.83 1.07
C HIS A 64 -6.32 -7.72 0.10
N ARG A 65 -6.33 -6.48 0.62
CA ARG A 65 -5.96 -5.30 -0.14
C ARG A 65 -4.95 -4.47 0.66
N LEU A 66 -4.06 -3.81 -0.07
CA LEU A 66 -3.11 -2.86 0.49
C LEU A 66 -3.67 -1.46 0.29
N VAL A 67 -3.94 -0.76 1.39
CA VAL A 67 -4.45 0.61 1.35
C VAL A 67 -3.33 1.55 1.77
N TYR A 68 -3.10 2.58 0.97
CA TYR A 68 -2.02 3.53 1.23
C TYR A 68 -2.43 4.93 0.79
N GLN A 69 -1.84 5.93 1.43
CA GLN A 69 -2.05 7.33 1.10
C GLN A 69 -0.76 7.90 0.52
N VAL A 70 -0.87 8.64 -0.57
CA VAL A 70 0.29 9.25 -1.23
C VAL A 70 0.28 10.74 -0.92
N ILE A 71 1.36 11.22 -0.31
CA ILE A 71 1.55 12.62 0.03
C ILE A 71 2.66 13.15 -0.87
N GLU A 72 2.27 13.70 -2.02
CA GLU A 72 3.20 14.05 -3.09
C GLU A 72 4.19 15.13 -2.70
N ASN A 73 3.74 16.16 -2.01
CA ASN A 73 4.63 17.26 -1.64
C ASN A 73 5.68 16.86 -0.61
N GLU A 74 5.57 15.71 0.00
CA GLU A 74 6.56 15.19 0.95
C GLU A 74 7.28 13.95 0.43
N ASN A 75 6.94 13.50 -0.78
CA ASN A 75 7.43 12.23 -1.34
C ASN A 75 7.24 11.08 -0.36
N LEU A 76 6.05 11.02 0.24
CA LEU A 76 5.75 10.11 1.33
C LEU A 76 4.58 9.21 0.95
N VAL A 77 4.70 7.92 1.26
CA VAL A 77 3.60 6.97 1.16
C VAL A 77 3.31 6.43 2.55
N LYS A 78 2.08 6.61 3.00
CA LYS A 78 1.65 6.14 4.31
C LYS A 78 0.75 4.93 4.13
N VAL A 79 1.17 3.78 4.64
CA VAL A 79 0.38 2.55 4.58
C VAL A 79 -0.60 2.56 5.76
N LEU A 80 -1.86 2.44 5.43
CA LEU A 80 -2.95 2.54 6.41
C LEU A 80 -3.42 1.19 6.94
#